data_aa28edbb632c9c6c04b0032e5b8eaa7c
#
_entry.id   aa28edbb632c9c6c04b0032e5b8eaa7c
#
_cell.length_a   1.000
_cell.length_b   1.000
_cell.length_c   1.000
_cell.angle_alpha   90.00
_cell.angle_beta   90.00
_cell.angle_gamma   90.00
#
_symmetry.space_group_name_H-M   'P 1'
#
loop_
_entity.id
_entity.type
_entity.pdbx_description
1 polymer ?
#
loop_
_entity_poly.entity_id
_entity_poly.type
_entity_poly.pdbx_seq_one_letter_code
_entity_poly.pdbx_strand_id
1 'polypeptide(L)'
;VERLEEKWIEPFSEFRQDLNWFLQNRRPLLEGVCEPVSTPTGITHLLTVFNQDQLRQVLSHILDPAEFMSPYGMRSLSKLHETAPFRYGESEVRYEPAESTSKLKGGNSNWRGPLWFPTAFLTIETLRKLGTALGPDLKVPAEGVSGEPMDLLKVAEDQANRMIGIFTRNQ
;
A
#
# COMPACT_ATOMS: atom_id res chain seq x y z
N VAL A 1 0.93 0.76 9.36
CA VAL A 1 2.21 0.66 10.08
C VAL A 1 2.38 1.83 11.03
N GLU A 2 2.81 1.55 12.24
CA GLU A 2 3.16 2.58 13.24
C GLU A 2 4.53 2.28 13.84
N ARG A 3 5.22 3.34 14.28
CA ARG A 3 6.50 3.25 14.99
C ARG A 3 6.26 3.63 16.44
N LEU A 4 6.64 2.75 17.35
CA LEU A 4 6.60 3.01 18.78
C LEU A 4 8.03 3.20 19.28
N GLU A 5 8.45 4.45 19.44
CA GLU A 5 9.78 4.80 19.91
C GLU A 5 9.88 4.62 21.43
N GLU A 6 10.99 4.08 21.88
CA GLU A 6 11.21 3.78 23.30
C GLU A 6 11.10 5.02 24.20
N LYS A 7 11.53 6.18 23.71
CA LYS A 7 11.40 7.48 24.41
C LYS A 7 9.94 7.85 24.76
N TRP A 8 8.95 7.34 23.98
CA TRP A 8 7.53 7.60 24.25
C TRP A 8 6.95 6.61 25.27
N ILE A 9 7.61 5.46 25.47
CA ILE A 9 7.20 4.43 26.40
C ILE A 9 7.81 4.68 27.78
N GLU A 10 9.02 5.24 27.84
CA GLU A 10 9.76 5.46 29.08
C GLU A 10 8.97 6.16 30.20
N PRO A 11 8.16 7.21 29.94
CA PRO A 11 7.39 7.89 30.98
C PRO A 11 6.28 7.03 31.60
N PHE A 12 5.88 5.95 30.92
CA PHE A 12 4.74 5.10 31.31
C PHE A 12 5.24 3.74 31.83
N SER A 13 5.66 3.69 33.08
CA SER A 13 6.33 2.52 33.68
C SER A 13 5.48 1.24 33.63
N GLU A 14 4.19 1.31 33.91
CA GLU A 14 3.28 0.17 33.85
C GLU A 14 3.14 -0.34 32.42
N PHE A 15 2.84 0.55 31.47
CA PHE A 15 2.75 0.19 30.06
C PHE A 15 4.05 -0.44 29.53
N ARG A 16 5.21 0.09 29.94
CA ARG A 16 6.52 -0.47 29.57
C ARG A 16 6.71 -1.88 30.12
N GLN A 17 6.30 -2.13 31.37
CA GLN A 17 6.38 -3.46 31.96
C GLN A 17 5.47 -4.45 31.23
N ASP A 18 4.23 -4.07 30.96
CA ASP A 18 3.26 -4.89 30.24
C ASP A 18 3.70 -5.17 28.79
N LEU A 19 4.20 -4.15 28.10
CA LEU A 19 4.76 -4.31 26.76
C LEU A 19 5.95 -5.27 26.76
N ASN A 20 6.91 -5.10 27.66
CA ASN A 20 8.07 -5.98 27.76
C ASN A 20 7.65 -7.42 28.07
N TRP A 21 6.70 -7.59 28.98
CA TRP A 21 6.15 -8.92 29.28
C TRP A 21 5.50 -9.53 28.04
N PHE A 22 4.69 -8.77 27.31
CA PHE A 22 4.03 -9.22 26.09
C PHE A 22 5.03 -9.61 25.00
N LEU A 23 6.02 -8.77 24.74
CA LEU A 23 7.08 -9.03 23.76
C LEU A 23 7.88 -10.31 24.08
N GLN A 24 8.10 -10.61 25.37
CA GLN A 24 8.83 -11.78 25.80
C GLN A 24 7.99 -13.06 25.78
N ASN A 25 6.70 -12.97 26.19
CA ASN A 25 5.86 -14.13 26.45
C ASN A 25 4.89 -14.48 25.31
N ARG A 26 4.77 -13.61 24.30
CA ARG A 26 3.85 -13.78 23.17
C ARG A 26 4.53 -13.72 21.81
N ARG A 27 5.80 -14.12 21.75
CA ARG A 27 6.60 -14.10 20.51
C ARG A 27 5.90 -14.67 19.28
N PRO A 28 5.21 -15.82 19.32
CA PRO A 28 4.54 -16.35 18.14
C PRO A 28 3.45 -15.45 17.55
N LEU A 29 2.89 -14.53 18.36
CA LEU A 29 1.89 -13.56 17.92
C LEU A 29 2.52 -12.30 17.30
N LEU A 30 3.83 -12.10 17.50
CA LEU A 30 4.54 -10.88 17.13
C LEU A 30 5.39 -11.06 15.89
N GLU A 31 5.65 -12.31 15.53
CA GLU A 31 6.51 -12.64 14.38
C GLU A 31 5.98 -12.00 13.09
N GLY A 32 6.79 -11.13 12.50
CA GLY A 32 6.45 -10.41 11.27
C GLY A 32 5.46 -9.24 11.44
N VAL A 33 4.96 -8.97 12.67
CA VAL A 33 4.00 -7.88 12.91
C VAL A 33 4.45 -6.88 13.99
N CYS A 34 5.40 -7.26 14.83
CA CYS A 34 6.04 -6.35 15.78
C CYS A 34 7.53 -6.66 15.85
N GLU A 35 8.36 -5.89 15.17
CA GLU A 35 9.79 -6.10 15.08
C GLU A 35 10.54 -4.92 15.70
N PRO A 36 11.56 -5.18 16.54
CA PRO A 36 12.45 -4.14 17.01
C PRO A 36 13.37 -3.68 15.87
N VAL A 37 13.42 -2.38 15.64
CA VAL A 37 14.32 -1.76 14.66
C VAL A 37 15.27 -0.84 15.42
N SER A 38 16.58 -1.08 15.27
CA SER A 38 17.60 -0.19 15.82
C SER A 38 17.66 1.08 15.00
N THR A 39 17.61 2.22 15.67
CA THR A 39 17.76 3.55 15.06
C THR A 39 18.88 4.30 15.76
N PRO A 40 19.40 5.38 15.17
CA PRO A 40 20.39 6.24 15.83
C PRO A 40 19.93 6.82 17.18
N THR A 41 18.61 6.87 17.41
CA THR A 41 17.99 7.42 18.62
C THR A 41 17.52 6.36 19.61
N GLY A 42 17.84 5.06 19.39
CA GLY A 42 17.43 3.95 20.24
C GLY A 42 16.66 2.86 19.51
N ILE A 43 15.98 2.02 20.29
CA ILE A 43 15.12 0.97 19.76
C ILE A 43 13.74 1.56 19.43
N THR A 44 13.23 1.20 18.27
CA THR A 44 11.87 1.50 17.83
C THR A 44 11.16 0.17 17.54
N HIS A 45 9.97 -0.02 18.06
CA HIS A 45 9.13 -1.16 17.69
C HIS A 45 8.30 -0.80 16.46
N LEU A 46 8.46 -1.56 15.40
CA LEU A 46 7.66 -1.42 14.19
C LEU A 46 6.41 -2.28 14.35
N LEU A 47 5.25 -1.64 14.40
CA LEU A 47 3.95 -2.30 14.50
C LEU A 47 3.27 -2.35 13.13
N THR A 48 2.96 -3.54 12.66
CA THR A 48 2.30 -3.76 11.35
C THR A 48 1.32 -4.92 11.46
N VAL A 49 0.40 -5.02 10.51
CA VAL A 49 -0.56 -6.14 10.42
C VAL A 49 -0.14 -7.17 9.36
N PHE A 50 1.02 -7.00 8.76
CA PHE A 50 1.58 -7.87 7.73
C PHE A 50 3.11 -7.85 7.81
N ASN A 51 3.75 -8.91 7.39
CA ASN A 51 5.20 -8.99 7.26
C ASN A 51 5.68 -8.40 5.91
N GLN A 52 6.99 -8.25 5.76
CA GLN A 52 7.58 -7.65 4.56
C GLN A 52 7.32 -8.46 3.29
N ASP A 53 7.25 -9.79 3.37
CA ASP A 53 7.01 -10.64 2.20
C ASP A 53 5.57 -10.52 1.70
N GLN A 54 4.61 -10.47 2.64
CA GLN A 54 3.22 -10.16 2.31
C GLN A 54 3.08 -8.77 1.68
N LEU A 55 3.81 -7.78 2.19
CA LEU A 55 3.83 -6.44 1.62
C LEU A 55 4.38 -6.46 0.19
N ARG A 56 5.52 -7.14 -0.05
CA ARG A 56 6.09 -7.27 -1.41
C ARG A 56 5.12 -7.95 -2.37
N GLN A 57 4.43 -8.99 -1.91
CA GLN A 57 3.44 -9.69 -2.73
C GLN A 57 2.25 -8.79 -3.09
N VAL A 58 1.70 -8.04 -2.14
CA VAL A 58 0.62 -7.08 -2.44
C VAL A 58 1.10 -5.99 -3.40
N LEU A 59 2.29 -5.45 -3.17
CA LEU A 59 2.84 -4.39 -4.01
C LEU A 59 3.22 -4.89 -5.41
N SER A 60 3.60 -6.16 -5.59
CA SER A 60 3.84 -6.70 -6.94
C SER A 60 2.59 -6.63 -7.82
N HIS A 61 1.41 -6.89 -7.28
CA HIS A 61 0.14 -6.73 -8.00
C HIS A 61 -0.21 -5.26 -8.25
N ILE A 62 -0.06 -4.41 -7.22
CA ILE A 62 -0.37 -2.97 -7.33
C ILE A 62 0.50 -2.29 -8.39
N LEU A 63 1.76 -2.70 -8.52
CA LEU A 63 2.73 -2.11 -9.45
C LEU A 63 2.78 -2.81 -10.81
N ASP A 64 2.02 -3.88 -11.01
CA ASP A 64 1.94 -4.60 -12.28
C ASP A 64 1.08 -3.84 -13.30
N PRO A 65 1.63 -3.51 -14.49
CA PRO A 65 0.88 -2.90 -15.59
C PRO A 65 -0.27 -3.75 -16.11
N ALA A 66 -0.18 -5.06 -16.02
CA ALA A 66 -1.25 -5.99 -16.39
C ALA A 66 -2.42 -5.96 -15.41
N GLU A 67 -2.20 -5.45 -14.22
CA GLU A 67 -3.22 -5.36 -13.18
C GLU A 67 -3.56 -3.91 -12.83
N PHE A 68 -2.93 -3.36 -11.78
CA PHE A 68 -3.35 -2.08 -11.23
C PHE A 68 -2.56 -0.88 -11.76
N MET A 69 -1.31 -1.04 -12.21
CA MET A 69 -0.52 0.09 -12.66
C MET A 69 -0.98 0.60 -14.03
N SER A 70 -1.15 1.90 -14.18
CA SER A 70 -1.41 2.56 -15.46
C SER A 70 -0.45 3.73 -15.70
N PRO A 71 -0.38 4.26 -16.93
CA PRO A 71 0.40 5.47 -17.20
C PRO A 71 -0.03 6.70 -16.38
N TYR A 72 -1.22 6.67 -15.81
CA TYR A 72 -1.84 7.78 -15.06
C TYR A 72 -1.87 7.54 -13.55
N GLY A 73 -1.38 6.40 -13.07
CA GLY A 73 -1.40 5.98 -11.68
C GLY A 73 -2.16 4.67 -11.47
N MET A 74 -2.50 4.37 -10.22
CA MET A 74 -3.14 3.11 -9.85
C MET A 74 -4.62 3.06 -10.26
N ARG A 75 -5.01 1.99 -10.94
CA ARG A 75 -6.42 1.68 -11.23
C ARG A 75 -7.18 1.34 -9.96
N SER A 76 -8.47 1.62 -9.93
CA SER A 76 -9.37 1.28 -8.82
C SER A 76 -9.77 -0.20 -8.79
N LEU A 77 -9.68 -0.89 -9.92
CA LEU A 77 -9.91 -2.32 -10.08
C LEU A 77 -8.82 -2.90 -11.00
N SER A 78 -8.39 -4.13 -10.74
CA SER A 78 -7.42 -4.81 -11.60
C SER A 78 -7.96 -4.98 -13.03
N LYS A 79 -7.09 -4.67 -14.01
CA LYS A 79 -7.38 -4.87 -15.44
C LYS A 79 -7.64 -6.35 -15.79
N LEU A 80 -7.19 -7.30 -14.98
CA LEU A 80 -7.50 -8.73 -15.17
C LEU A 80 -9.01 -8.98 -15.24
N HIS A 81 -9.82 -8.16 -14.55
CA HIS A 81 -11.28 -8.27 -14.58
C HIS A 81 -11.93 -7.80 -15.89
N GLU A 82 -11.15 -7.38 -16.88
CA GLU A 82 -11.62 -7.17 -18.25
C GLU A 82 -11.97 -8.51 -18.92
N THR A 83 -11.11 -9.52 -18.74
CA THR A 83 -11.26 -10.85 -19.32
C THR A 83 -11.80 -11.90 -18.35
N ALA A 84 -11.58 -11.71 -17.05
CA ALA A 84 -12.03 -12.57 -15.97
C ALA A 84 -12.83 -11.78 -14.92
N PRO A 85 -14.08 -11.40 -15.21
CA PRO A 85 -14.91 -10.63 -14.28
C PRO A 85 -15.11 -11.38 -12.96
N PHE A 86 -15.15 -10.63 -11.85
CA PHE A 86 -15.52 -11.18 -10.56
C PHE A 86 -17.03 -11.46 -10.53
N ARG A 87 -17.41 -12.68 -10.16
CA ARG A 87 -18.81 -13.11 -10.09
C ARG A 87 -19.18 -13.54 -8.69
N TYR A 88 -20.34 -13.08 -8.25
CA TYR A 88 -20.96 -13.50 -7.00
C TYR A 88 -22.47 -13.70 -7.21
N GLY A 89 -22.92 -14.94 -7.18
CA GLY A 89 -24.29 -15.29 -7.59
C GLY A 89 -24.55 -14.89 -9.04
N GLU A 90 -25.61 -14.12 -9.26
CA GLU A 90 -25.98 -13.56 -10.56
C GLU A 90 -25.30 -12.20 -10.84
N SER A 91 -24.58 -11.65 -9.88
CA SER A 91 -23.90 -10.35 -10.01
C SER A 91 -22.50 -10.50 -10.57
N GLU A 92 -22.11 -9.55 -11.42
CA GLU A 92 -20.78 -9.50 -12.03
C GLU A 92 -20.18 -8.11 -11.83
N VAL A 93 -18.89 -8.05 -11.46
CA VAL A 93 -18.07 -6.83 -11.46
C VAL A 93 -16.95 -7.00 -12.48
N ARG A 94 -16.91 -6.08 -13.45
CA ARG A 94 -15.99 -6.07 -14.57
C ARG A 94 -15.14 -4.81 -14.54
N TYR A 95 -13.91 -4.91 -15.06
CA TYR A 95 -13.09 -3.72 -15.32
C TYR A 95 -13.76 -2.87 -16.41
N GLU A 96 -14.02 -1.59 -16.09
CA GLU A 96 -14.67 -0.64 -16.98
C GLU A 96 -13.85 0.66 -17.00
N PRO A 97 -12.94 0.84 -18.00
CA PRO A 97 -12.00 1.96 -18.04
C PRO A 97 -12.63 3.29 -18.47
N ALA A 98 -13.88 3.28 -18.94
CA ALA A 98 -14.60 4.44 -19.42
C ALA A 98 -15.98 4.53 -18.74
N GLU A 99 -17.00 5.00 -19.45
CA GLU A 99 -18.39 5.03 -18.98
C GLU A 99 -18.89 3.62 -18.60
N SER A 100 -19.59 3.54 -17.49
CA SER A 100 -20.17 2.27 -17.06
C SER A 100 -21.31 1.83 -17.96
N THR A 101 -21.25 0.58 -18.41
CA THR A 101 -22.32 -0.05 -19.19
C THR A 101 -23.50 -0.54 -18.34
N SER A 102 -23.32 -0.57 -17.02
CA SER A 102 -24.37 -0.98 -16.08
C SER A 102 -24.73 0.17 -15.14
N LYS A 103 -25.97 0.16 -14.65
CA LYS A 103 -26.45 1.10 -13.64
C LYS A 103 -26.13 0.67 -12.19
N LEU A 104 -25.29 -0.35 -12.02
CA LEU A 104 -24.87 -0.77 -10.69
C LEU A 104 -24.29 0.42 -9.93
N LYS A 105 -24.78 0.67 -8.72
CA LYS A 105 -24.41 1.82 -7.89
C LYS A 105 -24.46 3.17 -8.62
N GLY A 106 -25.53 3.41 -9.35
CA GLY A 106 -25.78 4.67 -10.04
C GLY A 106 -25.00 4.85 -11.35
N GLY A 107 -24.38 3.81 -11.88
CA GLY A 107 -23.61 3.86 -13.11
C GLY A 107 -22.22 4.48 -12.98
N ASN A 108 -21.79 4.81 -11.75
CA ASN A 108 -20.45 5.32 -11.50
C ASN A 108 -19.41 4.21 -11.65
N SER A 109 -18.45 4.40 -12.56
CA SER A 109 -17.39 3.43 -12.85
C SER A 109 -16.05 3.73 -12.18
N ASN A 110 -15.91 4.85 -11.47
CA ASN A 110 -14.64 5.26 -10.86
C ASN A 110 -13.99 4.20 -9.98
N TRP A 111 -14.79 3.36 -9.34
CA TRP A 111 -14.33 2.27 -8.48
C TRP A 111 -14.16 0.93 -9.25
N ARG A 112 -14.46 0.89 -10.55
CA ARG A 112 -14.45 -0.34 -11.38
C ARG A 112 -13.42 -0.32 -12.51
N GLY A 113 -12.41 0.50 -12.42
CA GLY A 113 -11.36 0.45 -13.44
C GLY A 113 -10.53 1.70 -13.61
N PRO A 114 -11.12 2.86 -13.90
CA PRO A 114 -10.36 4.08 -14.07
C PRO A 114 -9.73 4.53 -12.74
N LEU A 115 -8.93 5.59 -12.81
CA LEU A 115 -8.36 6.20 -11.62
C LEU A 115 -9.47 6.75 -10.73
N TRP A 116 -9.39 6.40 -9.46
CA TRP A 116 -10.21 7.00 -8.43
C TRP A 116 -9.32 7.77 -7.46
N PHE A 117 -9.38 9.10 -7.52
CA PHE A 117 -8.50 9.98 -6.75
C PHE A 117 -8.42 9.67 -5.25
N PRO A 118 -9.55 9.38 -4.55
CA PRO A 118 -9.48 9.02 -3.13
C PRO A 118 -8.62 7.80 -2.84
N THR A 119 -8.76 6.72 -3.61
CA THR A 119 -7.94 5.51 -3.41
C THR A 119 -6.50 5.72 -3.81
N ALA A 120 -6.25 6.45 -4.90
CA ALA A 120 -4.89 6.78 -5.32
C ALA A 120 -4.17 7.64 -4.28
N PHE A 121 -4.83 8.66 -3.72
CA PHE A 121 -4.29 9.47 -2.63
C PHE A 121 -3.96 8.61 -1.40
N LEU A 122 -4.89 7.76 -0.94
CA LEU A 122 -4.67 6.89 0.20
C LEU A 122 -3.52 5.92 -0.03
N THR A 123 -3.34 5.42 -1.26
CA THR A 123 -2.22 4.54 -1.62
C THR A 123 -0.90 5.29 -1.55
N ILE A 124 -0.82 6.51 -2.09
CA ILE A 124 0.38 7.35 -2.04
C ILE A 124 0.77 7.60 -0.57
N GLU A 125 -0.18 8.01 0.27
CA GLU A 125 0.08 8.26 1.69
C GLU A 125 0.48 6.97 2.45
N THR A 126 -0.12 5.83 2.10
CA THR A 126 0.27 4.53 2.66
C THR A 126 1.71 4.17 2.28
N LEU A 127 2.09 4.32 1.02
CA LEU A 127 3.45 4.07 0.55
C LEU A 127 4.47 5.00 1.23
N ARG A 128 4.13 6.27 1.45
CA ARG A 128 4.98 7.22 2.18
C ARG A 128 5.17 6.80 3.64
N LYS A 129 4.10 6.44 4.34
CA LYS A 129 4.16 5.94 5.72
C LYS A 129 5.00 4.65 5.82
N LEU A 130 4.77 3.70 4.92
CA LEU A 130 5.53 2.46 4.86
C LEU A 130 7.00 2.72 4.54
N GLY A 131 7.30 3.55 3.55
CA GLY A 131 8.66 3.90 3.18
C GLY A 131 9.43 4.59 4.30
N THR A 132 8.77 5.50 5.03
CA THR A 132 9.36 6.14 6.21
C THR A 132 9.61 5.13 7.34
N ALA A 133 8.71 4.19 7.54
CA ALA A 133 8.80 3.21 8.63
C ALA A 133 9.82 2.09 8.35
N LEU A 134 9.85 1.57 7.12
CA LEU A 134 10.65 0.41 6.72
C LEU A 134 12.04 0.81 6.17
N GLY A 135 12.19 2.08 5.77
CA GLY A 135 13.45 2.59 5.27
C GLY A 135 13.73 2.26 3.79
N PRO A 136 14.87 2.74 3.26
CA PRO A 136 15.21 2.64 1.83
C PRO A 136 15.69 1.24 1.41
N ASP A 137 15.99 0.36 2.36
CA ASP A 137 16.48 -1.00 2.07
C ASP A 137 15.36 -1.92 1.59
N LEU A 138 14.12 -1.63 1.94
CA LEU A 138 12.97 -2.35 1.40
C LEU A 138 12.73 -1.93 -0.05
N LYS A 139 13.16 -2.79 -0.97
CA LYS A 139 12.91 -2.62 -2.40
C LYS A 139 11.74 -3.48 -2.83
N VAL A 140 10.96 -2.96 -3.76
CA VAL A 140 9.85 -3.67 -4.39
C VAL A 140 10.04 -3.69 -5.91
N PRO A 141 9.60 -4.75 -6.61
CA PRO A 141 9.57 -4.75 -8.07
C PRO A 141 8.79 -3.55 -8.57
N ALA A 142 9.30 -2.87 -9.56
CA ALA A 142 8.70 -1.66 -10.12
C ALA A 142 8.72 -1.69 -11.67
N GLU A 143 8.35 -2.85 -12.24
CA GLU A 143 8.33 -3.08 -13.69
C GLU A 143 7.45 -2.06 -14.43
N GLY A 144 6.32 -1.69 -13.85
CA GLY A 144 5.44 -0.66 -14.39
C GLY A 144 5.91 0.77 -14.16
N VAL A 145 7.04 0.98 -13.48
CA VAL A 145 7.58 2.31 -13.12
C VAL A 145 8.93 2.54 -13.78
N SER A 146 9.96 1.83 -13.36
CA SER A 146 11.35 2.03 -13.81
C SER A 146 11.99 0.79 -14.42
N GLY A 147 11.37 -0.39 -14.27
CA GLY A 147 11.98 -1.67 -14.59
C GLY A 147 12.99 -2.16 -13.55
N GLU A 148 13.43 -1.31 -12.62
CA GLU A 148 14.37 -1.63 -11.55
C GLU A 148 13.68 -1.55 -10.18
N PRO A 149 14.10 -2.36 -9.18
CA PRO A 149 13.51 -2.31 -7.85
C PRO A 149 13.66 -0.94 -7.20
N MET A 150 12.57 -0.40 -6.69
CA MET A 150 12.49 0.92 -6.08
C MET A 150 12.14 0.84 -4.60
N ASP A 151 12.60 1.81 -3.81
CA ASP A 151 12.09 2.01 -2.46
C ASP A 151 10.68 2.63 -2.49
N LEU A 152 9.94 2.46 -1.39
CA LEU A 152 8.53 2.86 -1.34
C LEU A 152 8.29 4.36 -1.45
N LEU A 153 9.26 5.20 -1.04
CA LEU A 153 9.14 6.66 -1.16
C LEU A 153 9.21 7.07 -2.63
N LYS A 154 10.10 6.46 -3.40
CA LYS A 154 10.19 6.70 -4.85
C LYS A 154 8.96 6.18 -5.60
N VAL A 155 8.41 5.04 -5.18
CA VAL A 155 7.14 4.54 -5.74
C VAL A 155 6.01 5.52 -5.46
N ALA A 156 5.93 6.06 -4.24
CA ALA A 156 4.91 7.07 -3.88
C ALA A 156 5.07 8.35 -4.72
N GLU A 157 6.30 8.81 -4.94
CA GLU A 157 6.60 9.96 -5.77
C GLU A 157 6.20 9.73 -7.24
N ASP A 158 6.52 8.57 -7.81
CA ASP A 158 6.09 8.22 -9.17
C ASP A 158 4.57 8.23 -9.31
N GLN A 159 3.85 7.63 -8.34
CA GLN A 159 2.38 7.62 -8.35
C GLN A 159 1.82 9.06 -8.29
N ALA A 160 2.37 9.92 -7.46
CA ALA A 160 1.96 11.32 -7.36
C ALA A 160 2.22 12.06 -8.69
N ASN A 161 3.39 11.88 -9.29
CA ASN A 161 3.76 12.50 -10.56
C ASN A 161 2.88 12.04 -11.73
N ARG A 162 2.49 10.77 -11.78
CA ARG A 162 1.53 10.27 -12.78
C ARG A 162 0.18 10.95 -12.66
N MET A 163 -0.33 11.13 -11.44
CA MET A 163 -1.60 11.83 -11.20
C MET A 163 -1.51 13.32 -11.55
N ILE A 164 -0.43 14.00 -11.18
CA ILE A 164 -0.17 15.39 -11.57
C ILE A 164 -0.12 15.50 -13.10
N GLY A 165 0.51 14.54 -13.77
CA GLY A 165 0.60 14.48 -15.22
C GLY A 165 -0.74 14.48 -15.96
N ILE A 166 -1.83 14.03 -15.32
CA ILE A 166 -3.17 14.10 -15.92
C ILE A 166 -3.58 15.55 -16.22
N PHE A 167 -3.18 16.48 -15.37
CA PHE A 167 -3.53 17.89 -15.49
C PHE A 167 -2.53 18.71 -16.30
N THR A 168 -1.32 18.19 -16.52
CA THR A 168 -0.23 18.97 -17.14
C THR A 168 0.15 18.50 -18.55
N ARG A 169 -0.28 17.33 -18.99
CA ARG A 169 0.11 16.74 -20.29
C ARG A 169 -0.52 17.40 -21.51
N ASN A 170 -1.48 18.30 -21.34
CA ASN A 170 -2.18 19.01 -22.42
C ASN A 170 -1.87 20.51 -22.44
N GLN A 171 -0.75 20.94 -21.87
CA GLN A 171 -0.27 22.33 -21.95
C GLN A 171 0.89 22.43 -22.92
#